data_bfa54851f3351948c5d01a09d7b2ab24
#
_entry.id   bfa54851f3351948c5d01a09d7b2ab24
#
_cell.length_a   1.000
_cell.length_b   1.000
_cell.length_c   1.000
_cell.angle_alpha   90.00
_cell.angle_beta   90.00
_cell.angle_gamma   90.00
#
_symmetry.space_group_name_H-M   'P 1'
#
loop_
_entity.id
_entity.type
_entity.pdbx_description
1 polymer ?
#
loop_
_entity_poly.entity_id
_entity_poly.type
_entity_poly.pdbx_seq_one_letter_code
_entity_poly.pdbx_strand_id
1 'polypeptide(L)'
;LEAKNTLHFYTMQFHTTTVQKRCVTALGGVRLAASPQGLSGLWFEGQRHWPAQLDGAQAWPHDEDNGLLCAAAQQLQQYLDGQRLHFDVPLDYSGGTPFQQSVWQALLGIAPGSTTSYGALAQQLGRPSAVRAVASAVGRNPLSIVVPCHRVLGRDGSLTGYAGGLARTNAL
;
A
#
# COMPACT_ATOMS: atom_id res chain seq x y z
N LEU A 1 15.74 11.75 -35.97
CA LEU A 1 16.09 10.86 -34.80
C LEU A 1 15.14 11.19 -33.67
N GLU A 2 13.96 10.57 -33.71
CA GLU A 2 12.98 10.68 -32.63
C GLU A 2 13.46 9.86 -31.43
N ALA A 3 13.77 10.54 -30.35
CA ALA A 3 13.95 9.91 -29.04
C ALA A 3 12.58 9.37 -28.62
N LYS A 4 12.37 8.06 -28.79
CA LYS A 4 11.24 7.36 -28.21
C LYS A 4 11.35 7.49 -26.69
N ASN A 5 10.57 8.40 -26.15
CA ASN A 5 10.37 8.57 -24.71
C ASN A 5 9.56 7.36 -24.22
N THR A 6 10.24 6.24 -24.03
CA THR A 6 9.63 5.05 -23.45
C THR A 6 9.51 5.35 -21.96
N LEU A 7 8.38 5.92 -21.56
CA LEU A 7 7.95 5.91 -20.16
C LEU A 7 7.87 4.45 -19.72
N HIS A 8 8.94 3.95 -19.14
CA HIS A 8 8.93 2.68 -18.43
C HIS A 8 8.03 2.88 -17.22
N PHE A 9 6.77 2.53 -17.37
CA PHE A 9 5.90 2.37 -16.20
C PHE A 9 6.48 1.25 -15.36
N TYR A 10 7.18 1.64 -14.30
CA TYR A 10 7.73 0.66 -13.38
C TYR A 10 6.59 -0.12 -12.73
N THR A 11 6.48 -1.38 -13.12
CA THR A 11 5.52 -2.31 -12.53
C THR A 11 6.20 -3.01 -11.36
N MET A 12 5.52 -3.03 -10.22
CA MET A 12 6.02 -3.70 -9.02
C MET A 12 6.30 -5.18 -9.30
N GLN A 13 7.45 -5.67 -8.85
CA GLN A 13 7.90 -7.04 -9.06
C GLN A 13 7.57 -7.91 -7.85
N PHE A 14 6.47 -8.64 -7.93
CA PHE A 14 6.07 -9.57 -6.88
C PHE A 14 6.83 -10.89 -6.96
N HIS A 15 6.98 -11.56 -5.82
CA HIS A 15 7.60 -12.87 -5.75
C HIS A 15 6.78 -13.90 -6.53
N THR A 16 7.46 -14.84 -7.20
CA THR A 16 6.80 -15.85 -8.07
C THR A 16 5.87 -16.79 -7.33
N THR A 17 6.10 -17.04 -6.04
CA THR A 17 5.26 -17.91 -5.21
C THR A 17 4.28 -17.12 -4.33
N THR A 18 3.89 -15.93 -4.76
CA THR A 18 2.86 -15.13 -4.08
C THR A 18 1.51 -15.85 -4.11
N VAL A 19 0.83 -15.84 -2.98
CA VAL A 19 -0.54 -16.35 -2.84
C VAL A 19 -1.47 -15.22 -2.38
N GLN A 20 -2.77 -15.40 -2.58
CA GLN A 20 -3.76 -14.38 -2.24
C GLN A 20 -4.93 -14.93 -1.42
N LYS A 21 -5.61 -14.03 -0.73
CA LYS A 21 -6.85 -14.29 -0.02
C LYS A 21 -7.78 -13.09 -0.16
N ARG A 22 -9.07 -13.36 -0.28
CA ARG A 22 -10.11 -12.32 -0.25
C ARG A 22 -10.75 -12.27 1.13
N CYS A 23 -11.01 -11.08 1.63
CA CYS A 23 -11.86 -10.89 2.80
C CYS A 23 -12.81 -9.70 2.58
N VAL A 24 -13.89 -9.66 3.34
CA VAL A 24 -14.89 -8.58 3.29
C VAL A 24 -14.82 -7.79 4.58
N THR A 25 -14.80 -6.48 4.47
CA THR A 25 -14.76 -5.54 5.60
C THR A 25 -15.91 -4.55 5.52
N ALA A 26 -16.10 -3.77 6.58
CA ALA A 26 -17.06 -2.66 6.59
C ALA A 26 -16.75 -1.60 5.51
N LEU A 27 -15.50 -1.51 5.03
CA LEU A 27 -15.08 -0.60 3.96
C LEU A 27 -15.09 -1.25 2.56
N GLY A 28 -15.58 -2.46 2.45
CA GLY A 28 -15.68 -3.21 1.20
C GLY A 28 -14.78 -4.44 1.14
N GLY A 29 -14.78 -5.10 -0.01
CA GLY A 29 -13.93 -6.26 -0.26
C GLY A 29 -12.45 -5.88 -0.33
N VAL A 30 -11.60 -6.76 0.17
CA VAL A 30 -10.15 -6.60 0.24
C VAL A 30 -9.47 -7.84 -0.30
N ARG A 31 -8.40 -7.64 -1.07
CA ARG A 31 -7.46 -8.70 -1.45
C ARG A 31 -6.17 -8.54 -0.66
N LEU A 32 -5.71 -9.63 -0.10
CA LEU A 32 -4.44 -9.75 0.60
C LEU A 32 -3.52 -10.65 -0.21
N ALA A 33 -2.23 -10.31 -0.26
CA ALA A 33 -1.22 -11.14 -0.89
C ALA A 33 -0.03 -11.33 0.04
N ALA A 34 0.57 -12.51 -0.02
CA ALA A 34 1.76 -12.84 0.74
C ALA A 34 2.79 -13.55 -0.13
N SER A 35 4.05 -13.19 0.06
CA SER A 35 5.21 -13.93 -0.39
C SER A 35 5.74 -14.81 0.76
N PRO A 36 6.74 -15.67 0.50
CA PRO A 36 7.42 -16.39 1.60
C PRO A 36 8.07 -15.48 2.64
N GLN A 37 8.29 -14.20 2.33
CA GLN A 37 8.98 -13.24 3.19
C GLN A 37 8.03 -12.39 4.02
N GLY A 38 6.78 -12.26 3.62
CA GLY A 38 5.82 -11.44 4.36
C GLY A 38 4.59 -11.05 3.57
N LEU A 39 3.76 -10.22 4.19
CA LEU A 39 2.60 -9.61 3.53
C LEU A 39 3.12 -8.64 2.46
N SER A 40 2.72 -8.88 1.21
CA SER A 40 3.17 -8.11 0.06
C SER A 40 2.10 -7.22 -0.56
N GLY A 41 0.85 -7.36 -0.14
CA GLY A 41 -0.22 -6.52 -0.62
C GLY A 41 -1.49 -6.57 0.21
N LEU A 42 -2.17 -5.43 0.23
CA LEU A 42 -3.51 -5.23 0.74
C LEU A 42 -4.18 -4.17 -0.14
N TRP A 43 -5.17 -4.56 -0.90
CA TRP A 43 -5.87 -3.67 -1.83
C TRP A 43 -7.37 -3.74 -1.59
N PHE A 44 -8.01 -2.58 -1.57
CA PHE A 44 -9.47 -2.51 -1.64
C PHE A 44 -9.95 -2.77 -3.06
N GLU A 45 -10.97 -3.59 -3.21
CA GLU A 45 -11.59 -3.82 -4.52
C GLU A 45 -12.07 -2.49 -5.12
N GLY A 46 -11.76 -2.28 -6.41
CA GLY A 46 -12.09 -1.05 -7.11
C GLY A 46 -11.11 0.11 -6.94
N GLN A 47 -10.04 -0.04 -6.15
CA GLN A 47 -9.02 1.00 -6.01
C GLN A 47 -8.15 1.17 -7.26
N ARG A 48 -7.45 2.31 -7.35
CA ARG A 48 -6.41 2.53 -8.37
C ARG A 48 -5.21 1.62 -8.15
N HIS A 49 -4.43 1.40 -9.21
CA HIS A 49 -3.22 0.55 -9.20
C HIS A 49 -3.50 -0.89 -8.77
N TRP A 50 -4.62 -1.43 -9.24
CA TRP A 50 -5.00 -2.82 -9.02
C TRP A 50 -4.03 -3.76 -9.77
N PRO A 51 -3.32 -4.67 -9.07
CA PRO A 51 -2.43 -5.61 -9.75
C PRO A 51 -3.17 -6.57 -10.66
N ALA A 52 -2.66 -6.76 -11.87
CA ALA A 52 -3.24 -7.72 -12.81
C ALA A 52 -3.20 -9.15 -12.28
N GLN A 53 -2.26 -9.47 -11.39
CA GLN A 53 -2.09 -10.79 -10.80
C GLN A 53 -3.17 -11.16 -9.78
N LEU A 54 -4.06 -10.27 -9.43
CA LEU A 54 -5.17 -10.57 -8.52
C LEU A 54 -6.33 -11.29 -9.22
N ASP A 55 -6.46 -11.11 -10.54
CA ASP A 55 -7.57 -11.65 -11.31
C ASP A 55 -7.10 -12.29 -12.62
N GLY A 56 -7.99 -13.06 -13.26
CA GLY A 56 -7.74 -13.65 -14.57
C GLY A 56 -6.97 -14.96 -14.56
N ALA A 57 -6.54 -15.39 -15.73
CA ALA A 57 -5.90 -16.71 -15.94
C ALA A 57 -4.50 -16.84 -15.31
N GLN A 58 -3.85 -15.71 -15.08
CA GLN A 58 -2.50 -15.64 -14.47
C GLN A 58 -2.56 -15.17 -12.99
N ALA A 59 -3.75 -15.24 -12.38
CA ALA A 59 -3.91 -14.81 -11.00
C ALA A 59 -3.07 -15.66 -10.03
N TRP A 60 -2.58 -15.02 -8.97
CA TRP A 60 -1.95 -15.74 -7.87
C TRP A 60 -2.92 -16.76 -7.29
N PRO A 61 -2.43 -17.96 -6.91
CA PRO A 61 -3.27 -18.96 -6.27
C PRO A 61 -3.94 -18.41 -5.02
N HIS A 62 -5.21 -18.75 -4.81
CA HIS A 62 -5.90 -18.52 -3.56
C HIS A 62 -5.45 -19.53 -2.51
N ASP A 63 -5.09 -19.06 -1.32
CA ASP A 63 -4.73 -19.89 -0.18
C ASP A 63 -5.46 -19.39 1.06
N GLU A 64 -6.66 -19.92 1.26
CA GLU A 64 -7.55 -19.51 2.36
C GLU A 64 -7.00 -19.88 3.74
N ASP A 65 -6.13 -20.86 3.82
CA ASP A 65 -5.55 -21.37 5.06
C ASP A 65 -4.13 -20.84 5.33
N ASN A 66 -3.61 -19.97 4.46
CA ASN A 66 -2.29 -19.38 4.69
C ASN A 66 -2.27 -18.61 6.01
N GLY A 67 -1.37 -19.01 6.92
CA GLY A 67 -1.32 -18.47 8.27
C GLY A 67 -1.06 -16.97 8.33
N LEU A 68 -0.19 -16.45 7.46
CA LEU A 68 0.11 -15.02 7.38
C LEU A 68 -1.09 -14.23 6.87
N LEU A 69 -1.76 -14.71 5.81
CA LEU A 69 -2.95 -14.05 5.26
C LEU A 69 -4.12 -14.08 6.25
N CYS A 70 -4.30 -15.16 6.98
CA CYS A 70 -5.32 -15.25 8.03
C CYS A 70 -5.02 -14.27 9.17
N ALA A 71 -3.77 -14.18 9.61
CA ALA A 71 -3.36 -13.23 10.65
C ALA A 71 -3.57 -11.77 10.18
N ALA A 72 -3.19 -11.46 8.95
CA ALA A 72 -3.38 -10.13 8.38
C ALA A 72 -4.87 -9.75 8.27
N ALA A 73 -5.72 -10.68 7.83
CA ALA A 73 -7.18 -10.46 7.75
C ALA A 73 -7.78 -10.20 9.13
N GLN A 74 -7.37 -10.96 10.15
CA GLN A 74 -7.83 -10.77 11.52
C GLN A 74 -7.37 -9.41 12.08
N GLN A 75 -6.11 -9.04 11.87
CA GLN A 75 -5.58 -7.76 12.33
C GLN A 75 -6.23 -6.58 11.61
N LEU A 76 -6.54 -6.71 10.32
CA LEU A 76 -7.29 -5.71 9.58
C LEU A 76 -8.67 -5.49 10.22
N GLN A 77 -9.40 -6.55 10.53
CA GLN A 77 -10.70 -6.44 11.17
C GLN A 77 -10.59 -5.78 12.54
N GLN A 78 -9.61 -6.16 13.36
CA GLN A 78 -9.35 -5.55 14.66
C GLN A 78 -9.02 -4.06 14.53
N TYR A 79 -8.24 -3.69 13.52
CA TYR A 79 -7.91 -2.29 13.24
C TYR A 79 -9.15 -1.47 12.90
N LEU A 80 -10.00 -1.99 12.02
CA LEU A 80 -11.24 -1.31 11.60
C LEU A 80 -12.27 -1.22 12.73
N ASP A 81 -12.25 -2.17 13.66
CA ASP A 81 -13.10 -2.16 14.85
C ASP A 81 -12.55 -1.29 16.01
N GLY A 82 -11.41 -0.64 15.80
CA GLY A 82 -10.76 0.19 16.82
C GLY A 82 -10.07 -0.59 17.94
N GLN A 83 -9.90 -1.90 17.78
CA GLN A 83 -9.28 -2.77 18.78
C GLN A 83 -7.75 -2.86 18.66
N ARG A 84 -7.20 -2.33 17.56
CA ARG A 84 -5.78 -2.40 17.23
C ARG A 84 -5.33 -1.13 16.55
N LEU A 85 -4.12 -0.66 16.86
CA LEU A 85 -3.52 0.51 16.24
C LEU A 85 -2.33 0.16 15.32
N HIS A 86 -1.76 -1.03 15.48
CA HIS A 86 -0.57 -1.48 14.75
C HIS A 86 -0.76 -2.88 14.19
N PHE A 87 -0.03 -3.18 13.12
CA PHE A 87 0.04 -4.52 12.53
C PHE A 87 1.34 -5.21 12.94
N ASP A 88 1.25 -6.49 13.30
CA ASP A 88 2.38 -7.32 13.78
C ASP A 88 2.76 -8.41 12.78
N VAL A 89 2.43 -8.25 11.51
CA VAL A 89 2.81 -9.19 10.47
C VAL A 89 4.09 -8.74 9.78
N PRO A 90 4.97 -9.66 9.36
CA PRO A 90 6.12 -9.29 8.54
C PRO A 90 5.64 -8.75 7.19
N LEU A 91 6.32 -7.74 6.67
CA LEU A 91 5.99 -7.07 5.42
C LEU A 91 7.04 -7.38 4.36
N ASP A 92 6.59 -7.55 3.12
CA ASP A 92 7.45 -7.69 1.95
C ASP A 92 7.04 -6.69 0.87
N TYR A 93 7.68 -5.53 0.84
CA TYR A 93 7.53 -4.52 -0.22
C TYR A 93 8.78 -4.43 -1.11
N SER A 94 9.58 -5.49 -1.14
CA SER A 94 10.83 -5.57 -1.91
C SER A 94 10.63 -5.47 -3.44
N GLY A 95 9.40 -5.67 -3.91
CA GLY A 95 9.05 -5.49 -5.32
C GLY A 95 9.03 -4.03 -5.80
N GLY A 96 9.05 -3.05 -4.89
CA GLY A 96 9.17 -1.64 -5.22
C GLY A 96 10.60 -1.22 -5.56
N THR A 97 10.75 -0.07 -6.22
CA THR A 97 12.07 0.53 -6.43
C THR A 97 12.72 0.89 -5.09
N PRO A 98 14.05 1.06 -5.02
CA PRO A 98 14.69 1.54 -3.79
C PRO A 98 14.10 2.85 -3.26
N PHE A 99 13.77 3.78 -4.16
CA PHE A 99 13.11 5.03 -3.77
C PHE A 99 11.71 4.80 -3.20
N GLN A 100 10.87 3.98 -3.85
CA GLN A 100 9.54 3.63 -3.34
C GLN A 100 9.64 2.96 -1.97
N GLN A 101 10.55 2.01 -1.80
CA GLN A 101 10.75 1.33 -0.52
C GLN A 101 11.13 2.33 0.58
N SER A 102 12.00 3.31 0.29
CA SER A 102 12.37 4.36 1.25
C SER A 102 11.18 5.22 1.66
N VAL A 103 10.30 5.54 0.73
CA VAL A 103 9.05 6.28 1.01
C VAL A 103 8.13 5.46 1.91
N TRP A 104 7.90 4.20 1.58
CA TRP A 104 7.02 3.33 2.37
C TRP A 104 7.58 3.07 3.77
N GLN A 105 8.89 2.92 3.89
CA GLN A 105 9.57 2.81 5.19
C GLN A 105 9.35 4.05 6.05
N ALA A 106 9.42 5.24 5.45
CA ALA A 106 9.16 6.50 6.15
C ALA A 106 7.69 6.61 6.59
N LEU A 107 6.75 6.12 5.78
CA LEU A 107 5.32 6.09 6.14
C LEU A 107 5.05 5.26 7.39
N LEU A 108 5.75 4.14 7.55
CA LEU A 108 5.61 3.28 8.74
C LEU A 108 5.95 4.00 10.05
N GLY A 109 6.73 5.06 9.98
CA GLY A 109 7.06 5.90 11.15
C GLY A 109 5.99 6.90 11.56
N ILE A 110 4.90 7.05 10.79
CA ILE A 110 3.81 7.98 11.12
C ILE A 110 2.91 7.33 12.17
N ALA A 111 2.91 7.88 13.39
CA ALA A 111 2.13 7.34 14.48
C ALA A 111 0.60 7.44 14.21
N PRO A 112 -0.20 6.53 14.79
CA PRO A 112 -1.66 6.65 14.78
C PRO A 112 -2.11 8.00 15.33
N GLY A 113 -3.09 8.61 14.66
CA GLY A 113 -3.58 9.95 15.02
C GLY A 113 -2.70 11.11 14.59
N SER A 114 -1.53 10.83 14.01
CA SER A 114 -0.64 11.85 13.42
C SER A 114 -0.79 11.91 11.91
N THR A 115 -0.48 13.06 11.33
CA THR A 115 -0.44 13.28 9.88
C THR A 115 0.86 13.94 9.47
N THR A 116 1.20 13.83 8.20
CA THR A 116 2.31 14.55 7.58
C THR A 116 1.88 15.07 6.22
N SER A 117 2.73 15.86 5.58
CA SER A 117 2.52 16.31 4.21
C SER A 117 3.52 15.66 3.25
N TYR A 118 3.22 15.66 1.96
CA TYR A 118 4.17 15.19 0.93
C TYR A 118 5.49 15.98 0.98
N GLY A 119 5.41 17.30 1.21
CA GLY A 119 6.59 18.14 1.34
C GLY A 119 7.44 17.83 2.55
N ALA A 120 6.83 17.63 3.72
CA ALA A 120 7.52 17.23 4.94
C ALA A 120 8.18 15.85 4.79
N LEU A 121 7.48 14.92 4.15
CA LEU A 121 8.01 13.58 3.86
C LEU A 121 9.21 13.64 2.92
N ALA A 122 9.16 14.48 1.87
CA ALA A 122 10.28 14.70 0.96
C ALA A 122 11.51 15.30 1.69
N GLN A 123 11.29 16.23 2.59
CA GLN A 123 12.37 16.79 3.43
C GLN A 123 12.99 15.72 4.35
N GLN A 124 12.17 14.92 5.00
CA GLN A 124 12.62 13.81 5.86
C GLN A 124 13.49 12.81 5.08
N LEU A 125 13.19 12.59 3.81
CA LEU A 125 13.96 11.70 2.92
C LEU A 125 15.21 12.37 2.34
N GLY A 126 15.50 13.62 2.69
CA GLY A 126 16.62 14.38 2.16
C GLY A 126 16.46 14.77 0.68
N ARG A 127 15.24 14.82 0.18
CA ARG A 127 14.90 15.12 -1.22
C ARG A 127 13.78 16.15 -1.32
N PRO A 128 13.98 17.38 -0.80
CA PRO A 128 12.93 18.39 -0.70
C PRO A 128 12.32 18.80 -2.05
N SER A 129 13.07 18.65 -3.15
CA SER A 129 12.58 18.93 -4.51
C SER A 129 11.79 17.77 -5.15
N ALA A 130 11.77 16.59 -4.51
CA ALA A 130 11.17 15.38 -5.07
C ALA A 130 9.70 15.15 -4.62
N VAL A 131 8.96 16.21 -4.31
CA VAL A 131 7.59 16.11 -3.76
C VAL A 131 6.66 15.31 -4.68
N ARG A 132 6.73 15.50 -5.99
CA ARG A 132 5.91 14.75 -6.97
C ARG A 132 6.26 13.25 -6.98
N ALA A 133 7.55 12.92 -6.95
CA ALA A 133 8.00 11.53 -6.91
C ALA A 133 7.58 10.85 -5.60
N VAL A 134 7.66 11.56 -4.47
CA VAL A 134 7.17 11.09 -3.18
C VAL A 134 5.66 10.84 -3.23
N ALA A 135 4.88 11.77 -3.75
CA ALA A 135 3.43 11.62 -3.89
C ALA A 135 3.06 10.43 -4.78
N SER A 136 3.77 10.23 -5.88
CA SER A 136 3.59 9.06 -6.74
C SER A 136 3.89 7.75 -6.01
N ALA A 137 4.99 7.68 -5.25
CA ALA A 137 5.34 6.50 -4.47
C ALA A 137 4.31 6.20 -3.36
N VAL A 138 3.82 7.22 -2.67
CA VAL A 138 2.74 7.10 -1.68
C VAL A 138 1.48 6.53 -2.32
N GLY A 139 1.08 7.06 -3.48
CA GLY A 139 -0.10 6.57 -4.21
C GLY A 139 0.02 5.14 -4.73
N ARG A 140 1.24 4.63 -4.89
CA ARG A 140 1.52 3.26 -5.36
C ARG A 140 1.79 2.27 -4.22
N ASN A 141 1.60 2.67 -2.97
CA ASN A 141 1.72 1.79 -1.83
C ASN A 141 0.88 0.52 -2.02
N PRO A 142 1.48 -0.68 -2.03
CA PRO A 142 0.74 -1.92 -2.21
C PRO A 142 0.06 -2.43 -0.94
N LEU A 143 0.37 -1.83 0.21
CA LEU A 143 -0.06 -2.26 1.54
C LEU A 143 -0.95 -1.20 2.18
N SER A 144 -2.11 -0.94 1.58
CA SER A 144 -3.09 0.01 2.13
C SER A 144 -3.36 -0.25 3.60
N ILE A 145 -3.50 0.80 4.40
CA ILE A 145 -3.71 0.77 5.85
C ILE A 145 -2.45 0.34 6.63
N VAL A 146 -1.86 -0.80 6.30
CA VAL A 146 -0.68 -1.35 7.01
C VAL A 146 0.48 -0.38 6.90
N VAL A 147 0.76 0.09 5.68
CA VAL A 147 1.64 1.23 5.42
C VAL A 147 0.74 2.46 5.31
N PRO A 148 0.78 3.38 6.28
CA PRO A 148 -0.30 4.35 6.48
C PRO A 148 -0.26 5.54 5.53
N CYS A 149 -0.40 5.30 4.23
CA CYS A 149 -0.47 6.34 3.21
C CYS A 149 -1.68 7.28 3.39
N HIS A 150 -2.72 6.84 4.07
CA HIS A 150 -3.88 7.65 4.43
C HIS A 150 -3.57 8.77 5.44
N ARG A 151 -2.39 8.78 6.05
CA ARG A 151 -1.93 9.81 7.01
C ARG A 151 -1.11 10.91 6.33
N VAL A 152 -0.98 10.89 5.01
CA VAL A 152 -0.30 11.93 4.24
C VAL A 152 -1.33 12.86 3.61
N LEU A 153 -1.19 14.15 3.87
CA LEU A 153 -2.12 15.17 3.41
C LEU A 153 -1.47 16.04 2.33
N GLY A 154 -2.30 16.65 1.49
CA GLY A 154 -1.88 17.71 0.57
C GLY A 154 -1.36 18.94 1.31
N ARG A 155 -0.73 19.85 0.56
CA ARG A 155 -0.14 21.09 1.11
C ARG A 155 -1.15 21.97 1.84
N ASP A 156 -2.42 21.94 1.43
CA ASP A 156 -3.54 22.67 2.01
C ASP A 156 -4.28 21.87 3.11
N GLY A 157 -3.74 20.72 3.51
CA GLY A 157 -4.39 19.81 4.45
C GLY A 157 -5.46 18.91 3.83
N SER A 158 -5.61 18.92 2.49
CA SER A 158 -6.60 18.08 1.80
C SER A 158 -6.20 16.61 1.79
N LEU A 159 -7.22 15.73 1.80
CA LEU A 159 -7.07 14.30 1.67
C LEU A 159 -6.97 13.92 0.19
N THR A 160 -5.74 13.88 -0.34
CA THR A 160 -5.49 13.58 -1.76
C THR A 160 -4.57 12.39 -1.93
N GLY A 161 -4.64 11.73 -3.10
CA GLY A 161 -3.68 10.73 -3.54
C GLY A 161 -3.82 9.33 -2.93
N TYR A 162 -4.73 9.10 -2.00
CA TYR A 162 -4.96 7.76 -1.48
C TYR A 162 -5.63 6.87 -2.53
N ALA A 163 -4.98 5.76 -2.92
CA ALA A 163 -5.48 4.85 -3.95
C ALA A 163 -6.80 4.16 -3.57
N GLY A 164 -7.07 3.99 -2.27
CA GLY A 164 -8.31 3.44 -1.73
C GLY A 164 -9.53 4.36 -1.84
N GLY A 165 -9.33 5.63 -2.18
CA GLY A 165 -10.39 6.63 -2.34
C GLY A 165 -10.64 7.49 -1.11
N LEU A 166 -11.14 8.71 -1.32
CA LEU A 166 -11.35 9.71 -0.26
C LEU A 166 -12.31 9.24 0.84
N ALA A 167 -13.38 8.52 0.46
CA ALA A 167 -14.34 8.02 1.44
C ALA A 167 -13.69 7.08 2.46
N ARG A 168 -12.79 6.18 2.00
CA ARG A 168 -12.04 5.29 2.89
C ARG A 168 -11.00 6.04 3.70
N THR A 169 -10.34 7.04 3.12
CA THR A 169 -9.39 7.88 3.84
C THR A 169 -10.02 8.54 5.06
N ASN A 170 -11.23 9.06 4.92
CA ASN A 170 -11.96 9.68 6.03
C ASN A 170 -12.36 8.68 7.13
N ALA A 171 -12.51 7.40 6.80
CA ALA A 171 -12.89 6.36 7.73
C ALA A 171 -11.70 5.78 8.51
N LEU A 172 -10.46 6.01 8.04
CA LEU A 172 -9.22 5.47 8.61
C LEU A 172 -8.50 6.47 9.53
#